data_30f11ccd45c9faa68bbccc6091686232
#
_entry.id   30f11ccd45c9faa68bbccc6091686232
#
_cell.length_a   1.000
_cell.length_b   1.000
_cell.length_c   1.000
_cell.angle_alpha   90.00
_cell.angle_beta   90.00
_cell.angle_gamma   90.00
#
_symmetry.space_group_name_H-M   'P 1'
#
loop_
_entity.id
_entity.type
_entity.pdbx_description
1 polymer ?
#
loop_
_entity_poly.entity_id
_entity_poly.type
_entity_poly.pdbx_seq_one_letter_code
_entity_poly.pdbx_strand_id
1 'polypeptide(L)'
;MDLSEYPLLNRPALMLLVLKAAAEHPVTLRGCRDRLAAELHRIHEKPDVPEPVIAAELEEVGKHLEAARLLARGGDAFSLTARGRQVLSDHPLGVDETVLASFAEYRKFIAAFARRKTIDDPRQSRYDEGYAAQQEGRSLSENPYPPDSVDHLAWENGWSEARDTDAERRR
;
A
#
# COMPACT_ATOMS: atom_id res chain seq x y z
N MET A 1 -2.84 10.63 -10.46
CA MET A 1 -4.28 10.96 -10.36
C MET A 1 -4.69 10.58 -8.95
N ASP A 2 -5.20 11.52 -8.19
CA ASP A 2 -5.56 11.31 -6.78
C ASP A 2 -7.05 10.98 -6.68
N LEU A 3 -7.37 9.73 -6.31
CA LEU A 3 -8.74 9.27 -6.12
C LEU A 3 -9.37 9.79 -4.82
N SER A 4 -8.57 10.42 -3.93
CA SER A 4 -9.06 10.96 -2.66
C SER A 4 -10.01 12.15 -2.82
N GLU A 5 -9.98 12.81 -3.98
CA GLU A 5 -10.90 13.91 -4.31
C GLU A 5 -12.34 13.44 -4.54
N TYR A 6 -12.54 12.15 -4.84
CA TYR A 6 -13.87 11.58 -5.09
C TYR A 6 -14.36 10.82 -3.84
N PRO A 7 -15.48 11.22 -3.22
CA PRO A 7 -15.96 10.64 -1.97
C PRO A 7 -16.15 9.12 -2.00
N LEU A 8 -16.58 8.56 -3.13
CA LEU A 8 -16.78 7.11 -3.29
C LEU A 8 -15.56 6.34 -3.83
N LEU A 9 -14.53 7.04 -4.30
CA LEU A 9 -13.32 6.40 -4.86
C LEU A 9 -12.13 6.42 -3.89
N ASN A 10 -12.26 7.07 -2.73
CA ASN A 10 -11.22 6.99 -1.72
C ASN A 10 -11.16 5.58 -1.10
N ARG A 11 -9.99 5.16 -0.62
CA ARG A 11 -9.78 3.81 -0.08
C ARG A 11 -10.76 3.39 1.01
N PRO A 12 -11.07 4.21 2.04
CA PRO A 12 -12.05 3.84 3.06
C PRO A 12 -13.44 3.55 2.49
N ALA A 13 -13.90 4.35 1.52
CA ALA A 13 -15.19 4.13 0.87
C ALA A 13 -15.19 2.85 0.03
N LEU A 14 -14.12 2.57 -0.70
CA LEU A 14 -13.96 1.34 -1.48
C LEU A 14 -13.85 0.11 -0.58
N MET A 15 -13.12 0.18 0.54
CA MET A 15 -13.08 -0.90 1.54
C MET A 15 -14.47 -1.22 2.08
N LEU A 16 -15.23 -0.21 2.45
CA LEU A 16 -16.58 -0.38 2.94
C LEU A 16 -17.52 -0.97 1.88
N LEU A 17 -17.41 -0.50 0.63
CA LEU A 17 -18.18 -1.02 -0.50
C LEU A 17 -17.92 -2.52 -0.72
N VAL A 18 -16.66 -2.92 -0.76
CA VAL A 18 -16.27 -4.34 -0.98
C VAL A 18 -16.74 -5.22 0.17
N LEU A 19 -16.58 -4.78 1.42
CA LEU A 19 -17.05 -5.53 2.59
C LEU A 19 -18.57 -5.67 2.60
N LYS A 20 -19.31 -4.61 2.29
CA LYS A 20 -20.79 -4.64 2.19
C LYS A 20 -21.26 -5.55 1.06
N ALA A 21 -20.60 -5.50 -0.10
CA ALA A 21 -20.91 -6.40 -1.20
C ALA A 21 -20.70 -7.87 -0.83
N ALA A 22 -19.56 -8.18 -0.18
CA ALA A 22 -19.23 -9.53 0.28
C ALA A 22 -20.10 -10.01 1.46
N ALA A 23 -20.80 -9.10 2.15
CA ALA A 23 -21.74 -9.46 3.22
C ALA A 23 -23.04 -10.03 2.69
N GLU A 24 -23.45 -9.64 1.49
CA GLU A 24 -24.68 -10.11 0.85
C GLU A 24 -24.49 -11.50 0.22
N HIS A 25 -23.39 -11.68 -0.52
CA HIS A 25 -23.01 -12.94 -1.17
C HIS A 25 -21.53 -12.87 -1.59
N PRO A 26 -20.87 -14.00 -1.91
CA PRO A 26 -19.53 -13.97 -2.50
C PRO A 26 -19.50 -13.07 -3.73
N VAL A 27 -18.55 -12.13 -3.82
CA VAL A 27 -18.49 -11.09 -4.85
C VAL A 27 -17.14 -11.13 -5.58
N THR A 28 -17.16 -10.98 -6.89
CA THR A 28 -15.96 -10.81 -7.72
C THR A 28 -15.55 -9.34 -7.78
N LEU A 29 -14.32 -9.07 -8.24
CA LEU A 29 -13.89 -7.68 -8.54
C LEU A 29 -14.82 -6.99 -9.54
N ARG A 30 -15.30 -7.75 -10.54
CA ARG A 30 -16.31 -7.25 -11.48
C ARG A 30 -17.60 -6.85 -10.77
N GLY A 31 -18.12 -7.70 -9.88
CA GLY A 31 -19.31 -7.40 -9.08
C GLY A 31 -19.13 -6.17 -8.18
N CYS A 32 -17.96 -6.00 -7.58
CA CYS A 32 -17.63 -4.78 -6.82
C CYS A 32 -17.65 -3.53 -7.70
N ARG A 33 -17.12 -3.63 -8.92
CA ARG A 33 -17.12 -2.56 -9.91
C ARG A 33 -18.53 -2.19 -10.38
N ASP A 34 -19.35 -3.18 -10.68
CA ASP A 34 -20.76 -2.98 -11.09
C ASP A 34 -21.55 -2.30 -9.96
N ARG A 35 -21.31 -2.68 -8.70
CA ARG A 35 -21.90 -2.04 -7.52
C ARG A 35 -21.43 -0.60 -7.35
N LEU A 36 -20.14 -0.33 -7.52
CA LEU A 36 -19.61 1.03 -7.48
C LEU A 36 -20.25 1.91 -8.55
N ALA A 37 -20.35 1.42 -9.77
CA ALA A 37 -20.99 2.13 -10.87
C ALA A 37 -22.47 2.46 -10.56
N ALA A 38 -23.20 1.53 -9.94
CA ALA A 38 -24.59 1.76 -9.51
C ALA A 38 -24.69 2.85 -8.42
N GLU A 39 -23.76 2.85 -7.44
CA GLU A 39 -23.72 3.88 -6.40
C GLU A 39 -23.37 5.26 -6.95
N LEU A 40 -22.37 5.34 -7.85
CA LEU A 40 -22.01 6.59 -8.54
C LEU A 40 -23.20 7.14 -9.35
N HIS A 41 -23.90 6.26 -10.07
CA HIS A 41 -25.12 6.63 -10.81
C HIS A 41 -26.23 7.16 -9.89
N ARG A 42 -26.42 6.53 -8.74
CA ARG A 42 -27.42 6.92 -7.74
C ARG A 42 -27.22 8.31 -7.18
N ILE A 43 -25.96 8.72 -7.00
CA ILE A 43 -25.61 10.08 -6.52
C ILE A 43 -25.34 11.08 -7.65
N HIS A 44 -25.61 10.69 -8.91
CA HIS A 44 -25.37 11.50 -10.10
C HIS A 44 -23.91 11.95 -10.25
N GLU A 45 -22.96 11.19 -9.73
CA GLU A 45 -21.53 11.44 -9.85
C GLU A 45 -20.96 10.68 -11.05
N LYS A 46 -20.18 11.36 -11.86
CA LYS A 46 -19.47 10.77 -13.00
C LYS A 46 -17.99 11.17 -12.93
N PRO A 47 -17.19 10.41 -12.18
CA PRO A 47 -15.78 10.71 -12.02
C PRO A 47 -15.05 10.59 -13.38
N ASP A 48 -14.15 11.53 -13.66
CA ASP A 48 -13.26 11.47 -14.83
C ASP A 48 -12.03 10.61 -14.49
N VAL A 49 -12.28 9.33 -14.20
CA VAL A 49 -11.27 8.33 -13.83
C VAL A 49 -11.36 7.15 -14.78
N PRO A 50 -10.26 6.77 -15.46
CA PRO A 50 -10.25 5.61 -16.34
C PRO A 50 -10.62 4.32 -15.59
N GLU A 51 -11.46 3.49 -16.21
CA GLU A 51 -11.92 2.21 -15.63
C GLU A 51 -10.77 1.30 -15.15
N PRO A 52 -9.63 1.17 -15.87
CA PRO A 52 -8.50 0.37 -15.40
C PRO A 52 -7.91 0.85 -14.07
N VAL A 53 -7.95 2.16 -13.79
CA VAL A 53 -7.47 2.74 -12.53
C VAL A 53 -8.39 2.34 -11.37
N ILE A 54 -9.70 2.41 -11.58
CA ILE A 54 -10.70 1.97 -10.61
C ILE A 54 -10.57 0.46 -10.33
N ALA A 55 -10.39 -0.33 -11.38
CA ALA A 55 -10.22 -1.78 -11.26
C ALA A 55 -8.94 -2.13 -10.46
N ALA A 56 -7.83 -1.44 -10.73
CA ALA A 56 -6.58 -1.64 -9.99
C ALA A 56 -6.72 -1.27 -8.51
N GLU A 57 -7.41 -0.17 -8.20
CA GLU A 57 -7.62 0.24 -6.81
C GLU A 57 -8.55 -0.73 -6.05
N LEU A 58 -9.61 -1.24 -6.69
CA LEU A 58 -10.46 -2.27 -6.09
C LEU A 58 -9.71 -3.57 -5.83
N GLU A 59 -8.80 -3.96 -6.73
CA GLU A 59 -7.93 -5.13 -6.51
C GLU A 59 -6.99 -4.91 -5.33
N GLU A 60 -6.40 -3.73 -5.23
CA GLU A 60 -5.50 -3.36 -4.13
C GLU A 60 -6.24 -3.35 -2.78
N VAL A 61 -7.42 -2.74 -2.74
CA VAL A 61 -8.33 -2.79 -1.59
C VAL A 61 -8.66 -4.24 -1.20
N GLY A 62 -8.96 -5.09 -2.17
CA GLY A 62 -9.19 -6.52 -1.94
C GLY A 62 -8.01 -7.20 -1.24
N LYS A 63 -6.78 -6.97 -1.70
CA LYS A 63 -5.55 -7.51 -1.08
C LYS A 63 -5.36 -7.04 0.36
N HIS A 64 -5.61 -5.77 0.65
CA HIS A 64 -5.53 -5.22 2.00
C HIS A 64 -6.55 -5.87 2.95
N LEU A 65 -7.80 -6.03 2.50
CA LEU A 65 -8.86 -6.68 3.28
C LEU A 65 -8.60 -8.18 3.50
N GLU A 66 -8.03 -8.89 2.51
CA GLU A 66 -7.60 -10.27 2.67
C GLU A 66 -6.42 -10.38 3.67
N ALA A 67 -5.44 -9.48 3.59
CA ALA A 67 -4.29 -9.44 4.49
C ALA A 67 -4.72 -9.25 5.95
N ALA A 68 -5.75 -8.45 6.21
CA ALA A 68 -6.37 -8.29 7.52
C ALA A 68 -7.30 -9.45 7.90
N ARG A 69 -7.50 -10.43 7.01
CA ARG A 69 -8.45 -11.54 7.15
C ARG A 69 -9.91 -11.12 7.34
N LEU A 70 -10.29 -9.98 6.76
CA LEU A 70 -11.69 -9.56 6.71
C LEU A 70 -12.43 -10.23 5.56
N LEU A 71 -11.71 -10.53 4.49
CA LEU A 71 -12.17 -11.32 3.35
C LEU A 71 -11.37 -12.61 3.22
N ALA A 72 -12.02 -13.61 2.65
CA ALA A 72 -11.38 -14.84 2.20
C ALA A 72 -11.62 -14.99 0.70
N ARG A 73 -10.56 -15.29 -0.06
CA ARG A 73 -10.66 -15.52 -1.50
C ARG A 73 -10.98 -16.97 -1.80
N GLY A 74 -12.00 -17.20 -2.65
CA GLY A 74 -12.33 -18.50 -3.20
C GLY A 74 -12.39 -18.39 -4.73
N GLY A 75 -11.32 -18.80 -5.43
CA GLY A 75 -11.20 -18.58 -6.87
C GLY A 75 -11.07 -17.09 -7.18
N ASP A 76 -11.98 -16.54 -7.96
CA ASP A 76 -12.06 -15.12 -8.35
C ASP A 76 -13.01 -14.29 -7.46
N ALA A 77 -13.66 -14.92 -6.47
CA ALA A 77 -14.61 -14.26 -5.58
C ALA A 77 -14.07 -14.08 -4.17
N PHE A 78 -14.53 -13.03 -3.53
CA PHE A 78 -14.32 -12.74 -2.11
C PHE A 78 -15.54 -13.10 -1.29
N SER A 79 -15.35 -13.72 -0.15
CA SER A 79 -16.38 -13.98 0.86
C SER A 79 -16.05 -13.25 2.15
N LEU A 80 -17.07 -12.72 2.81
CA LEU A 80 -16.89 -12.04 4.09
C LEU A 80 -16.62 -13.07 5.20
N THR A 81 -15.54 -12.86 5.97
CA THR A 81 -15.21 -13.70 7.13
C THR A 81 -16.04 -13.32 8.36
N ALA A 82 -15.95 -14.13 9.43
CA ALA A 82 -16.54 -13.77 10.73
C ALA A 82 -15.93 -12.46 11.27
N ARG A 83 -14.60 -12.29 11.13
CA ARG A 83 -13.90 -11.05 11.49
C ARG A 83 -14.39 -9.86 10.66
N GLY A 84 -14.57 -10.04 9.35
CA GLY A 84 -15.10 -9.01 8.46
C GLY A 84 -16.50 -8.55 8.87
N ARG A 85 -17.38 -9.48 9.27
CA ARG A 85 -18.72 -9.16 9.81
C ARG A 85 -18.64 -8.33 11.08
N GLN A 86 -17.74 -8.70 12.00
CA GLN A 86 -17.54 -7.97 13.24
C GLN A 86 -17.05 -6.53 12.96
N VAL A 87 -16.05 -6.38 12.09
CA VAL A 87 -15.52 -5.06 11.70
C VAL A 87 -16.61 -4.19 11.05
N LEU A 88 -17.46 -4.74 10.18
CA LEU A 88 -18.58 -3.99 9.62
C LEU A 88 -19.60 -3.55 10.66
N SER A 89 -19.82 -4.38 11.69
CA SER A 89 -20.71 -4.02 12.82
C SER A 89 -20.13 -2.92 13.68
N ASP A 90 -18.83 -2.96 13.94
CA ASP A 90 -18.13 -2.01 14.82
C ASP A 90 -17.84 -0.68 14.10
N HIS A 91 -17.67 -0.72 12.76
CA HIS A 91 -17.31 0.42 11.90
C HIS A 91 -18.29 0.59 10.73
N PRO A 92 -19.58 0.86 10.99
CA PRO A 92 -20.62 0.90 9.94
C PRO A 92 -20.47 2.06 8.95
N LEU A 93 -19.73 3.11 9.33
CA LEU A 93 -19.55 4.33 8.54
C LEU A 93 -18.25 4.35 7.73
N GLY A 94 -17.31 3.46 8.01
CA GLY A 94 -16.04 3.41 7.30
C GLY A 94 -15.05 2.45 7.93
N VAL A 95 -14.25 1.83 7.07
CA VAL A 95 -13.10 1.00 7.43
C VAL A 95 -11.90 1.58 6.71
N ASP A 96 -10.86 1.89 7.45
CA ASP A 96 -9.61 2.45 6.93
C ASP A 96 -8.38 1.61 7.31
N GLU A 97 -7.22 2.04 6.87
CA GLU A 97 -5.96 1.36 7.17
C GLU A 97 -5.63 1.36 8.67
N THR A 98 -6.15 2.31 9.45
CA THR A 98 -5.98 2.36 10.92
C THR A 98 -6.70 1.18 11.56
N VAL A 99 -7.92 0.90 11.13
CA VAL A 99 -8.68 -0.27 11.57
C VAL A 99 -7.95 -1.55 11.18
N LEU A 100 -7.45 -1.66 9.93
CA LEU A 100 -6.70 -2.82 9.47
C LEU A 100 -5.40 -3.02 10.26
N ALA A 101 -4.71 -1.93 10.63
CA ALA A 101 -3.47 -1.97 11.39
C ALA A 101 -3.65 -2.50 12.84
N SER A 102 -4.87 -2.58 13.35
CA SER A 102 -5.14 -3.26 14.62
C SER A 102 -4.84 -4.77 14.55
N PHE A 103 -4.86 -5.36 13.36
CA PHE A 103 -4.62 -6.80 13.14
C PHE A 103 -3.14 -7.10 12.87
N ALA A 104 -2.59 -8.08 13.59
CA ALA A 104 -1.17 -8.45 13.49
C ALA A 104 -0.79 -8.94 12.07
N GLU A 105 -1.68 -9.67 11.42
CA GLU A 105 -1.49 -10.19 10.07
C GLU A 105 -1.34 -9.06 9.04
N TYR A 106 -2.15 -8.00 9.17
CA TYR A 106 -2.07 -6.84 8.30
C TYR A 106 -0.76 -6.06 8.51
N ARG A 107 -0.34 -5.85 9.77
CA ARG A 107 0.96 -5.22 10.05
C ARG A 107 2.14 -6.00 9.43
N LYS A 108 2.10 -7.34 9.47
CA LYS A 108 3.12 -8.18 8.80
C LYS A 108 3.09 -8.01 7.28
N PHE A 109 1.90 -7.94 6.69
CA PHE A 109 1.72 -7.72 5.25
C PHE A 109 2.33 -6.38 4.83
N ILE A 110 2.01 -5.28 5.52
CA ILE A 110 2.55 -3.95 5.21
C ILE A 110 4.07 -3.91 5.38
N ALA A 111 4.62 -4.52 6.43
CA ALA A 111 6.07 -4.60 6.62
C ALA A 111 6.77 -5.38 5.49
N ALA A 112 6.16 -6.47 5.02
CA ALA A 112 6.69 -7.24 3.89
C ALA A 112 6.58 -6.48 2.56
N PHE A 113 5.50 -5.72 2.37
CA PHE A 113 5.30 -4.88 1.20
C PHE A 113 6.33 -3.74 1.15
N ALA A 114 6.57 -3.07 2.27
CA ALA A 114 7.59 -2.02 2.38
C ALA A 114 8.99 -2.56 2.05
N ARG A 115 9.34 -3.76 2.55
CA ARG A 115 10.62 -4.42 2.22
C ARG A 115 10.75 -4.73 0.73
N ARG A 116 9.69 -5.21 0.07
CA ARG A 116 9.70 -5.47 -1.38
C ARG A 116 9.92 -4.19 -2.16
N LYS A 117 9.22 -3.11 -1.80
CA LYS A 117 9.36 -1.81 -2.45
C LYS A 117 10.78 -1.25 -2.36
N THR A 118 11.47 -1.44 -1.23
CA THR A 118 12.88 -1.05 -1.06
C THR A 118 13.83 -1.93 -1.86
N ILE A 119 13.53 -3.22 -2.03
CA ILE A 119 14.34 -4.13 -2.85
C ILE A 119 14.15 -3.85 -4.35
N ASP A 120 12.93 -3.46 -4.76
CA ASP A 120 12.59 -3.18 -6.16
C ASP A 120 12.96 -1.75 -6.60
N ASP A 121 13.34 -0.85 -5.68
CA ASP A 121 13.89 0.46 -6.02
C ASP A 121 15.43 0.41 -6.09
N PRO A 122 16.02 0.44 -7.29
CA PRO A 122 17.48 0.41 -7.43
C PRO A 122 18.17 1.55 -6.67
N ARG A 123 17.52 2.72 -6.55
CA ARG A 123 18.05 3.89 -5.84
C ARG A 123 18.16 3.63 -4.35
N GLN A 124 17.14 2.98 -3.75
CA GLN A 124 17.17 2.62 -2.34
C GLN A 124 18.25 1.57 -2.07
N SER A 125 18.42 0.59 -2.96
CA SER A 125 19.50 -0.39 -2.86
C SER A 125 20.89 0.28 -2.87
N ARG A 126 21.10 1.27 -3.76
CA ARG A 126 22.38 2.01 -3.85
C ARG A 126 22.62 2.90 -2.62
N TYR A 127 21.56 3.51 -2.12
CA TYR A 127 21.61 4.26 -0.87
C TYR A 127 22.03 3.38 0.31
N ASP A 128 21.39 2.20 0.47
CA ASP A 128 21.70 1.25 1.54
C ASP A 128 23.14 0.71 1.43
N GLU A 129 23.64 0.49 0.21
CA GLU A 129 25.04 0.11 -0.04
C GLU A 129 26.02 1.23 0.41
N GLY A 130 25.71 2.49 0.12
CA GLY A 130 26.50 3.63 0.56
C GLY A 130 26.52 3.78 2.06
N TYR A 131 25.35 3.63 2.69
CA TYR A 131 25.22 3.68 4.16
C TYR A 131 26.05 2.58 4.83
N ALA A 132 25.98 1.35 4.34
CA ALA A 132 26.77 0.23 4.84
C ALA A 132 28.27 0.44 4.61
N ALA A 133 28.67 0.96 3.46
CA ALA A 133 30.07 1.24 3.13
C ALA A 133 30.71 2.21 4.13
N GLN A 134 29.99 3.24 4.56
CA GLN A 134 30.48 4.17 5.59
C GLN A 134 30.63 3.47 6.95
N GLN A 135 29.67 2.63 7.34
CA GLN A 135 29.75 1.85 8.58
C GLN A 135 30.92 0.86 8.58
N GLU A 136 31.28 0.34 7.40
CA GLU A 136 32.47 -0.50 7.20
C GLU A 136 33.78 0.30 7.14
N GLY A 137 33.73 1.64 7.25
CA GLY A 137 34.89 2.52 7.21
C GLY A 137 35.45 2.80 5.81
N ARG A 138 34.69 2.49 4.75
CA ARG A 138 35.09 2.81 3.38
C ARG A 138 34.97 4.31 3.12
N SER A 139 35.87 4.82 2.29
CA SER A 139 35.88 6.24 1.94
C SER A 139 34.84 6.57 0.86
N LEU A 140 34.44 7.85 0.79
CA LEU A 140 33.53 8.33 -0.26
C LEU A 140 34.08 8.09 -1.68
N SER A 141 35.41 8.11 -1.83
CA SER A 141 36.08 7.87 -3.11
C SER A 141 36.00 6.41 -3.59
N GLU A 142 35.56 5.49 -2.76
CA GLU A 142 35.37 4.08 -3.10
C GLU A 142 33.96 3.79 -3.63
N ASN A 143 33.21 4.85 -4.00
CA ASN A 143 31.92 4.71 -4.68
C ASN A 143 32.11 3.93 -6.01
N PRO A 144 31.45 2.78 -6.18
CA PRO A 144 31.65 1.92 -7.34
C PRO A 144 30.95 2.40 -8.61
N TYR A 145 30.11 3.43 -8.50
CA TYR A 145 29.27 3.89 -9.61
C TYR A 145 29.89 5.07 -10.35
N PRO A 146 29.60 5.23 -11.65
CA PRO A 146 30.09 6.35 -12.46
C PRO A 146 29.67 7.71 -11.85
N PRO A 147 30.55 8.72 -11.80
CA PRO A 147 30.31 10.00 -11.08
C PRO A 147 29.06 10.76 -11.52
N ASP A 148 28.63 10.63 -12.76
CA ASP A 148 27.46 11.34 -13.31
C ASP A 148 26.18 10.48 -13.31
N SER A 149 26.18 9.34 -12.61
CA SER A 149 25.03 8.45 -12.54
C SER A 149 24.12 8.73 -11.35
N VAL A 150 22.83 8.41 -11.51
CA VAL A 150 21.85 8.46 -10.42
C VAL A 150 22.22 7.48 -9.29
N ASP A 151 22.84 6.36 -9.64
CA ASP A 151 23.32 5.35 -8.69
C ASP A 151 24.46 5.91 -7.83
N HIS A 152 25.37 6.70 -8.42
CA HIS A 152 26.44 7.39 -7.70
C HIS A 152 25.89 8.34 -6.64
N LEU A 153 24.93 9.20 -7.03
CA LEU A 153 24.29 10.14 -6.12
C LEU A 153 23.52 9.42 -4.99
N ALA A 154 22.82 8.34 -5.30
CA ALA A 154 22.10 7.57 -4.29
C ALA A 154 23.07 6.96 -3.27
N TRP A 155 24.19 6.38 -3.73
CA TRP A 155 25.22 5.83 -2.87
C TRP A 155 25.87 6.90 -1.99
N GLU A 156 26.27 8.07 -2.56
CA GLU A 156 26.83 9.20 -1.82
C GLU A 156 25.89 9.72 -0.73
N ASN A 157 24.60 9.80 -1.02
CA ASN A 157 23.59 10.23 -0.05
C ASN A 157 23.53 9.26 1.15
N GLY A 158 23.50 7.95 0.89
CA GLY A 158 23.52 6.94 1.94
C GLY A 158 24.80 7.01 2.80
N TRP A 159 25.95 7.14 2.16
CA TRP A 159 27.25 7.28 2.84
C TRP A 159 27.31 8.52 3.72
N SER A 160 26.83 9.66 3.21
CA SER A 160 26.84 10.93 3.93
C SER A 160 25.92 10.90 5.15
N GLU A 161 24.73 10.32 5.02
CA GLU A 161 23.79 10.18 6.15
C GLU A 161 24.36 9.28 7.26
N ALA A 162 25.01 8.16 6.89
CA ALA A 162 25.66 7.30 7.87
C ALA A 162 26.75 8.04 8.64
N ARG A 163 27.57 8.84 7.95
CA ARG A 163 28.62 9.66 8.56
C ARG A 163 28.05 10.68 9.55
N ASP A 164 26.98 11.37 9.16
CA ASP A 164 26.36 12.41 9.98
C ASP A 164 25.68 11.79 11.22
N THR A 165 25.06 10.64 11.07
CA THR A 165 24.47 9.85 12.18
C THR A 165 25.56 9.41 13.18
N ASP A 166 26.72 8.97 12.69
CA ASP A 166 27.85 8.59 13.55
C ASP A 166 28.47 9.79 14.27
N ALA A 167 28.52 10.96 13.64
CA ALA A 167 29.00 12.19 14.26
C ALA A 167 28.07 12.67 15.39
N GLU A 168 26.76 12.49 15.24
CA GLU A 168 25.75 12.80 16.28
C GLU A 168 25.86 11.86 17.49
N ARG A 169 26.09 10.56 17.25
CA ARG A 169 26.22 9.54 18.32
C ARG A 169 27.48 9.72 19.17
N ARG A 170 28.48 10.44 18.66
CA ARG A 170 29.77 10.71 19.37
C ARG A 170 29.78 12.03 20.16
N ARG A 171 28.69 12.80 20.13
CA ARG A 171 28.50 14.05 20.88
C ARG A 171 27.76 13.80 22.19
#